data_35fc3325f882b4071aadbc15f85262a9
#
_entry.id   35fc3325f882b4071aadbc15f85262a9
#
_cell.length_a   1.000
_cell.length_b   1.000
_cell.length_c   1.000
_cell.angle_alpha   90.00
_cell.angle_beta   90.00
_cell.angle_gamma   90.00
#
_symmetry.space_group_name_H-M   'P 1'
#
loop_
_entity.id
_entity.type
_entity.pdbx_description
1 polymer ?
#
loop_
_entity_poly.entity_id
_entity_poly.type
_entity_poly.pdbx_seq_one_letter_code
_entity_poly.pdbx_strand_id
1 'polypeptide(L)' 'MPFANYKFPQGTLTFEQKEEIIHKTTDLFASYFGEGVRPYSMVLVDEVVDGGWGRADETLTIAKMQVGAPESS' A
#
# COMPACT_ATOMS: atom_id res chain seq x y z
N MET A 1 -9.89 10.79 -13.83
CA MET A 1 -10.03 10.45 -12.41
C MET A 1 -8.89 9.52 -12.00
N PRO A 2 -7.91 10.00 -11.23
CA PRO A 2 -6.76 9.16 -10.85
C PRO A 2 -7.17 8.11 -9.81
N PHE A 3 -6.53 6.95 -9.92
CA PHE A 3 -6.83 5.85 -9.01
C PHE A 3 -5.54 5.09 -8.71
N ALA A 4 -5.30 4.80 -7.46
CA ALA A 4 -4.16 3.99 -7.04
C ALA A 4 -4.65 2.85 -6.15
N ASN A 5 -4.04 1.71 -6.29
CA ASN A 5 -4.34 0.54 -5.49
C ASN A 5 -3.04 -0.03 -4.95
N TYR A 6 -2.85 0.12 -3.64
CA TYR A 6 -1.70 -0.44 -2.95
C TYR A 6 -2.10 -1.73 -2.26
N LYS A 7 -1.20 -2.69 -2.26
CA LYS A 7 -1.42 -3.93 -1.55
C LYS A 7 -0.29 -4.15 -0.58
N PHE A 8 -0.66 -4.44 0.66
CA PHE A 8 0.30 -4.70 1.73
C PHE A 8 -0.11 -5.94 2.48
N PRO A 9 0.83 -6.63 3.12
CA PRO A 9 0.45 -7.73 3.98
C PRO A 9 -0.38 -7.22 5.16
N GLN A 10 -1.32 -8.03 5.57
CA GLN A 10 -2.23 -7.69 6.67
C GLN A 10 -1.44 -7.37 7.93
N GLY A 11 -1.82 -6.30 8.61
CA GLY A 11 -1.27 -5.95 9.91
C GLY A 11 0.11 -5.30 9.89
N THR A 12 0.59 -4.90 8.71
CA THR A 12 1.93 -4.28 8.62
C THR A 12 1.89 -2.76 8.72
N LEU A 13 0.72 -2.15 8.62
CA LEU A 13 0.57 -0.70 8.68
C LEU A 13 -0.44 -0.32 9.74
N THR A 14 -0.17 0.78 10.43
CA THR A 14 -1.14 1.36 11.34
C THR A 14 -2.20 2.13 10.55
N PHE A 15 -3.29 2.49 11.23
CA PHE A 15 -4.32 3.31 10.62
C PHE A 15 -3.74 4.64 10.14
N GLU A 16 -2.90 5.26 10.96
CA GLU A 16 -2.28 6.54 10.60
C GLU A 16 -1.36 6.43 9.40
N GLN A 17 -0.63 5.31 9.30
CA GLN A 17 0.24 5.09 8.15
C GLN A 17 -0.58 4.94 6.87
N LYS A 18 -1.73 4.27 6.94
CA LYS A 18 -2.60 4.14 5.78
C LYS A 18 -3.17 5.50 5.38
N GLU A 19 -3.56 6.31 6.35
CA GLU A 19 -4.02 7.67 6.07
C GLU A 19 -2.94 8.49 5.37
N GLU A 20 -1.70 8.34 5.83
CA GLU A 20 -0.58 9.07 5.24
C GLU A 20 -0.36 8.67 3.78
N ILE A 21 -0.43 7.37 3.50
CA ILE A 21 -0.27 6.88 2.14
C ILE A 21 -1.36 7.46 1.24
N ILE A 22 -2.60 7.47 1.72
CA ILE A 22 -3.72 8.03 0.95
C ILE A 22 -3.48 9.50 0.69
N HIS A 23 -3.09 10.25 1.73
CA HIS A 23 -2.89 11.69 1.61
C HIS A 23 -1.74 12.02 0.65
N LYS A 24 -0.61 11.36 0.83
CA LYS A 24 0.56 11.65 -0.01
C LYS A 24 0.33 11.22 -1.46
N THR A 25 -0.41 10.13 -1.66
CA THR A 25 -0.72 9.70 -3.02
C THR A 25 -1.65 10.69 -3.70
N THR A 26 -2.63 11.22 -2.97
CA THR A 26 -3.52 12.24 -3.50
C THR A 26 -2.73 13.51 -3.82
N ASP A 27 -1.79 13.90 -2.97
CA ASP A 27 -0.91 15.03 -3.25
C ASP A 27 -0.12 14.81 -4.52
N LEU A 28 0.36 13.60 -4.74
CA LEU A 28 1.10 13.26 -5.93
C LEU A 28 0.23 13.46 -7.18
N PHE A 29 -1.01 12.96 -7.14
CA PHE A 29 -1.93 13.17 -8.26
C PHE A 29 -2.16 14.65 -8.52
N ALA A 30 -2.37 15.43 -7.47
CA ALA A 30 -2.61 16.86 -7.61
C ALA A 30 -1.40 17.56 -8.20
N SER A 31 -0.19 17.07 -7.90
CA SER A 31 1.03 17.68 -8.44
C SER A 31 1.14 17.50 -9.95
N TYR A 32 0.56 16.45 -10.50
CA TYR A 32 0.59 16.22 -11.94
C TYR A 32 -0.62 16.78 -12.66
N PHE A 33 -1.78 16.72 -12.04
CA PHE A 33 -3.03 17.05 -12.74
C PHE A 33 -3.70 18.32 -12.23
N GLY A 34 -3.16 18.94 -11.19
CA GLY A 34 -3.73 20.15 -10.61
C GLY A 34 -4.65 19.83 -9.44
N GLU A 35 -4.94 20.85 -8.65
CA GLU A 35 -5.75 20.68 -7.43
C GLU A 35 -7.16 20.21 -7.70
N GLY A 36 -7.67 20.45 -8.90
CA GLY A 36 -9.03 20.08 -9.25
C GLY A 36 -9.30 18.58 -9.23
N VAL A 37 -8.23 17.74 -9.31
CA VAL A 37 -8.44 16.30 -9.28
C VAL A 37 -8.57 15.76 -7.86
N ARG A 38 -8.23 16.57 -6.85
CA ARG A 38 -8.20 16.08 -5.48
C ARG A 38 -9.53 15.46 -5.05
N PRO A 39 -10.67 16.09 -5.28
CA PRO A 39 -11.94 15.48 -4.87
C PRO A 39 -12.34 14.23 -5.68
N TYR A 40 -11.68 14.00 -6.79
CA TYR A 40 -12.01 12.85 -7.66
C TYR A 40 -10.96 11.76 -7.60
N SER A 41 -9.91 11.93 -6.80
CA SER A 41 -8.85 10.94 -6.67
C SER A 41 -9.27 9.83 -5.73
N MET A 42 -8.93 8.61 -6.07
CA MET A 42 -9.24 7.47 -5.22
C MET A 42 -7.97 6.70 -4.94
N VAL A 43 -7.79 6.31 -3.69
CA VAL A 43 -6.62 5.54 -3.27
C VAL A 43 -7.13 4.41 -2.39
N LEU A 44 -6.77 3.18 -2.78
CA LEU A 44 -7.09 2.00 -2.00
C LEU A 44 -5.81 1.48 -1.35
N VAL A 45 -5.89 1.22 -0.06
CA VAL A 45 -4.84 0.50 0.65
C VAL A 45 -5.45 -0.84 1.04
N ASP A 46 -5.09 -1.86 0.30
CA ASP A 46 -5.70 -3.18 0.39
C ASP A 46 -4.77 -4.10 1.19
N GLU A 47 -5.28 -4.67 2.26
CA GLU A 47 -4.49 -5.56 3.11
C GLU A 47 -4.77 -7.00 2.72
N VAL A 48 -3.71 -7.71 2.37
CA VAL A 48 -3.80 -9.09 1.93
C VAL A 48 -3.59 -10.00 3.15
N VAL A 49 -4.53 -10.93 3.35
CA VAL A 49 -4.47 -11.84 4.50
C VAL A 49 -3.19 -12.68 4.44
N ASP A 50 -2.79 -13.16 5.61
CA ASP A 50 -1.62 -14.03 5.71
C ASP A 50 -1.83 -15.26 4.83
N GLY A 51 -0.81 -15.57 4.03
CA GLY A 51 -0.90 -16.67 3.08
C GLY A 51 -1.54 -16.32 1.77
N GLY A 52 -1.94 -15.05 1.59
CA GLY A 52 -2.56 -14.60 0.34
C GLY A 52 -1.59 -14.12 -0.73
N TRP A 53 -0.28 -14.15 -0.46
CA TRP A 53 0.75 -13.77 -1.42
C TRP A 53 1.41 -15.00 -2.01
N GLY A 54 1.76 -14.90 -3.28
CA GLY A 54 2.52 -15.98 -3.92
C GLY A 54 3.60 -15.39 -4.81
N ARG A 55 4.73 -16.07 -4.86
CA ARG A 55 5.81 -15.71 -5.77
C ARG A 55 6.57 -16.97 -6.14
N ALA A 56 6.77 -17.18 -7.44
CA ALA A 56 7.51 -18.33 -7.95
C ALA A 56 6.95 -19.64 -7.40
N ASP A 57 5.61 -19.74 -7.39
CA ASP A 57 4.89 -20.94 -6.94
C ASP A 57 5.07 -21.22 -5.45
N GLU A 58 5.49 -20.21 -4.69
CA GLU A 58 5.65 -20.35 -3.25
C GLU A 58 4.72 -19.39 -2.53
N THR A 59 4.05 -19.87 -1.48
CA THR A 59 3.23 -18.99 -0.63
C THR A 59 4.16 -18.18 0.25
N LEU A 60 3.98 -16.86 0.21
CA LEU A 60 4.74 -15.94 1.05
C LEU A 60 3.87 -15.56 2.23
N THR A 61 4.15 -16.13 3.38
CA THR A 61 3.47 -15.74 4.61
C THR A 61 4.07 -14.46 5.16
N ILE A 62 3.35 -13.80 6.03
CA ILE A 62 3.86 -12.60 6.68
C ILE A 62 5.16 -12.91 7.43
N ALA A 63 5.21 -14.06 8.09
CA ALA A 63 6.41 -14.46 8.81
C ALA A 63 7.61 -14.60 7.88
N LYS A 64 7.41 -15.20 6.70
CA LYS A 64 8.49 -15.35 5.72
C LYS A 64 8.98 -13.99 5.22
N MET A 65 8.04 -13.08 4.97
CA MET A 65 8.40 -11.76 4.47
C MET A 65 9.18 -10.98 5.52
N GLN A 66 8.82 -11.11 6.78
CA GLN A 66 9.53 -10.43 7.85
C GLN A 66 10.93 -11.00 8.07
N VAL A 67 11.04 -12.33 7.99
CA VAL A 67 12.35 -12.98 8.12
C VAL A 67 13.30 -12.54 7.01
N GLY A 68 12.76 -12.36 5.81
CA GLY A 68 13.56 -11.92 4.69
C GLY A 68 13.92 -10.44 4.72
N ALA A 69 13.31 -9.66 5.61
CA ALA A 69 13.58 -8.23 5.69
C ALA A 69 14.98 -8.00 6.27
N PRO A 70 15.66 -6.94 5.82
CA PRO A 70 16.96 -6.59 6.40
C PRO A 70 16.80 -6.27 7.87
N GLU A 71 17.77 -6.66 8.58
CA GLU A 71 17.72 -6.32 9.98
C GLU A 71 18.06 -4.91 10.20
N SER A 72 18.15 -4.84 9.52
CA SER A 72 18.31 -4.06 9.76
C SER A 72 18.36 -3.41 9.97
N SER A 73 18.19 -3.99 9.77
CA SER A 73 18.00 -3.85 10.01
C SER A 73 18.11 -3.41 10.44
#